data_63e18d6bf36baa78f5ec83c7aa2eed2f
#
_entry.id   63e18d6bf36baa78f5ec83c7aa2eed2f
#
_cell.length_a   1.000
_cell.length_b   1.000
_cell.length_c   1.000
_cell.angle_alpha   90.00
_cell.angle_beta   90.00
_cell.angle_gamma   90.00
#
_symmetry.space_group_name_H-M   'P 1'
#
loop_
_entity.id
_entity.type
_entity.pdbx_description
1 polymer ?
#
loop_
_entity_poly.entity_id
_entity_poly.type
_entity_poly.pdbx_seq_one_letter_code
_entity_poly.pdbx_strand_id
1 'polypeptide(L)'
;MFTLNAKELVIALVIYSFAAAALPHWLLVTPRDYLSTLMKIGTLVLLVIGIIIANPSVKVPGLTELASTSTGPTFSGNLFPFLFITIACGALSGFHGAVSSGLTPKAVEKENQIRMIGYGSMLVESFTAVIALIAAITISQGVTFSTNMSASQISTASGVTLTATSTPDEQAEAAVKAVDSMKVSDIEGNQMKVTWDSVDENGNAKTYEGADALKQAASDIGENTIVSRTGGATTFAMGMADFLKSYLGGHDSMAFWYHFAIMFEALFILTTVDNGTRVARYQIGELLGNVRKLKKFADPTWKPGNIITTLIATALWGGLLWVGVCDTNGGINAMMPIFGISNQLLAAACFMLVTVCVAKLGYKKYLWIPVVPLVWDVAVTFTADFQKIVGPISYFATASKYQALIDGGTLEGEALVNAKAALSNAYLDGVLSVFFMVMMGVFLVVGIYQTVKILAKGKFGVETTSEEPFVESEWFAPSSLVATKLEKKVQREYAAKSYELAQKEQAAA
;
A
#
# COMPACT_ATOMS: atom_id res chain seq x y z
N MET A 1 -20.61 23.03 -1.04
CA MET A 1 -19.87 21.79 -1.07
C MET A 1 -18.74 21.91 -0.06
N PHE A 2 -18.52 20.95 0.81
CA PHE A 2 -17.45 21.03 1.81
C PHE A 2 -16.10 20.80 1.11
N THR A 3 -15.26 21.81 1.06
CA THR A 3 -13.89 21.69 0.63
C THR A 3 -12.99 21.76 1.87
N LEU A 4 -12.28 20.67 2.16
CA LEU A 4 -11.33 20.60 3.29
C LEU A 4 -9.92 20.80 2.77
N ASN A 5 -9.11 21.56 3.48
CA ASN A 5 -7.68 21.61 3.21
C ASN A 5 -6.99 20.33 3.73
N ALA A 6 -5.72 20.11 3.36
CA ALA A 6 -5.00 18.88 3.70
C ALA A 6 -4.94 18.63 5.23
N LYS A 7 -4.76 19.67 6.04
CA LYS A 7 -4.71 19.56 7.51
C LYS A 7 -6.07 19.22 8.11
N GLU A 8 -7.13 19.84 7.61
CA GLU A 8 -8.51 19.54 8.01
C GLU A 8 -8.91 18.12 7.64
N LEU A 9 -8.47 17.66 6.45
CA LEU A 9 -8.69 16.29 6.00
C LEU A 9 -8.01 15.27 6.91
N VAL A 10 -6.77 15.53 7.37
CA VAL A 10 -6.08 14.66 8.34
C VAL A 10 -6.87 14.56 9.63
N ILE A 11 -7.33 15.69 10.17
CA ILE A 11 -8.12 15.70 11.41
C ILE A 11 -9.41 14.90 11.23
N ALA A 12 -10.13 15.13 10.12
CA ALA A 12 -11.36 14.41 9.81
C ALA A 12 -11.12 12.90 9.69
N LEU A 13 -10.03 12.49 9.03
CA LEU A 13 -9.65 11.09 8.86
C LEU A 13 -9.27 10.43 10.19
N VAL A 14 -8.55 11.13 11.07
CA VAL A 14 -8.18 10.66 12.42
C VAL A 14 -9.44 10.45 13.27
N ILE A 15 -10.36 11.41 13.28
CA ILE A 15 -11.63 11.29 14.04
C ILE A 15 -12.47 10.13 13.48
N TYR A 16 -12.60 10.04 12.17
CA TYR A 16 -13.34 8.97 11.50
C TYR A 16 -12.75 7.59 11.85
N SER A 17 -11.45 7.42 11.70
CA SER A 17 -10.77 6.15 11.97
C SER A 17 -10.86 5.74 13.44
N PHE A 18 -10.74 6.72 14.36
CA PHE A 18 -10.98 6.46 15.78
C PHE A 18 -12.39 5.92 16.01
N ALA A 19 -13.40 6.56 15.45
CA ALA A 19 -14.79 6.12 15.57
C ALA A 19 -14.99 4.73 14.95
N ALA A 20 -14.45 4.49 13.73
CA ALA A 20 -14.55 3.22 13.03
C ALA A 20 -13.88 2.06 13.79
N ALA A 21 -12.73 2.33 14.43
CA ALA A 21 -12.02 1.31 15.20
C ALA A 21 -12.60 1.10 16.62
N ALA A 22 -13.12 2.15 17.28
CA ALA A 22 -13.68 2.04 18.63
C ALA A 22 -15.09 1.42 18.65
N LEU A 23 -15.89 1.70 17.62
CA LEU A 23 -17.28 1.19 17.51
C LEU A 23 -17.29 -0.30 17.11
N PRO A 24 -18.40 -1.01 17.37
CA PRO A 24 -18.60 -2.36 16.87
C PRO A 24 -18.49 -2.40 15.34
N HIS A 25 -17.82 -3.42 14.80
CA HIS A 25 -17.53 -3.55 13.37
C HIS A 25 -18.77 -3.49 12.49
N TRP A 26 -19.85 -4.14 12.94
CA TRP A 26 -21.12 -4.21 12.21
C TRP A 26 -21.84 -2.87 12.05
N LEU A 27 -21.54 -1.88 12.90
CA LEU A 27 -22.27 -0.61 12.91
C LEU A 27 -21.82 0.32 11.77
N LEU A 28 -20.54 0.45 11.54
CA LEU A 28 -19.97 1.42 10.59
C LEU A 28 -19.19 0.74 9.45
N VAL A 29 -18.27 -0.17 9.79
CA VAL A 29 -17.33 -0.72 8.83
C VAL A 29 -17.99 -1.75 7.91
N THR A 30 -18.74 -2.71 8.45
CA THR A 30 -19.37 -3.78 7.64
C THR A 30 -20.34 -3.26 6.59
N PRO A 31 -21.30 -2.35 6.87
CA PRO A 31 -22.20 -1.83 5.85
C PRO A 31 -21.47 -1.07 4.76
N ARG A 32 -20.46 -0.26 5.13
CA ARG A 32 -19.65 0.46 4.16
C ARG A 32 -18.82 -0.50 3.28
N ASP A 33 -18.17 -1.48 3.88
CA ASP A 33 -17.35 -2.44 3.15
C ASP A 33 -18.17 -3.29 2.19
N TYR A 34 -19.40 -3.66 2.57
CA TYR A 34 -20.30 -4.36 1.69
C TYR A 34 -20.64 -3.54 0.42
N LEU A 35 -21.03 -2.29 0.58
CA LEU A 35 -21.34 -1.40 -0.54
C LEU A 35 -20.10 -1.10 -1.39
N SER A 36 -18.97 -0.82 -0.73
CA SER A 36 -17.71 -0.53 -1.42
C SER A 36 -17.17 -1.74 -2.19
N THR A 37 -17.41 -2.97 -1.71
CA THR A 37 -17.00 -4.19 -2.40
C THR A 37 -17.73 -4.36 -3.74
N LEU A 38 -19.02 -4.10 -3.80
CA LEU A 38 -19.77 -4.12 -5.05
C LEU A 38 -19.21 -3.10 -6.05
N MET A 39 -18.93 -1.88 -5.59
CA MET A 39 -18.33 -0.85 -6.41
C MET A 39 -16.91 -1.25 -6.88
N LYS A 40 -16.07 -1.79 -5.99
CA LYS A 40 -14.70 -2.21 -6.29
C LYS A 40 -14.68 -3.31 -7.37
N ILE A 41 -15.48 -4.36 -7.20
CA ILE A 41 -15.58 -5.47 -8.16
C ILE A 41 -16.12 -4.97 -9.49
N GLY A 42 -17.19 -4.17 -9.47
CA GLY A 42 -17.78 -3.60 -10.68
C GLY A 42 -16.78 -2.73 -11.45
N THR A 43 -16.04 -1.88 -10.77
CA THR A 43 -15.01 -1.03 -11.38
C THR A 43 -13.89 -1.86 -11.99
N LEU A 44 -13.38 -2.89 -11.29
CA LEU A 44 -12.34 -3.77 -11.83
C LEU A 44 -12.81 -4.47 -13.12
N VAL A 45 -14.04 -4.96 -13.16
CA VAL A 45 -14.61 -5.57 -14.37
C VAL A 45 -14.69 -4.55 -15.50
N LEU A 46 -15.18 -3.32 -15.22
CA LEU A 46 -15.24 -2.25 -16.20
C LEU A 46 -13.86 -1.87 -16.74
N LEU A 47 -12.84 -1.83 -15.87
CA LEU A 47 -11.47 -1.52 -16.29
C LEU A 47 -10.89 -2.60 -17.20
N VAL A 48 -11.12 -3.87 -16.90
CA VAL A 48 -10.67 -4.98 -17.77
C VAL A 48 -11.32 -4.86 -19.15
N ILE A 49 -12.62 -4.62 -19.18
CA ILE A 49 -13.35 -4.39 -20.44
C ILE A 49 -12.78 -3.17 -21.16
N GLY A 50 -12.54 -2.08 -20.45
CA GLY A 50 -11.96 -0.85 -20.98
C GLY A 50 -10.58 -1.06 -21.59
N ILE A 51 -9.69 -1.76 -20.93
CA ILE A 51 -8.35 -2.09 -21.44
C ILE A 51 -8.44 -2.91 -22.72
N ILE A 52 -9.35 -3.90 -22.76
CA ILE A 52 -9.52 -4.77 -23.95
C ILE A 52 -10.06 -3.95 -25.14
N ILE A 53 -11.02 -3.06 -24.91
CA ILE A 53 -11.65 -2.23 -25.96
C ILE A 53 -10.70 -1.11 -26.42
N ALA A 54 -10.10 -0.37 -25.48
CA ALA A 54 -9.22 0.74 -25.78
C ALA A 54 -7.90 0.26 -26.40
N ASN A 55 -7.46 -0.98 -26.09
CA ASN A 55 -6.19 -1.56 -26.54
C ASN A 55 -5.04 -0.54 -26.50
N PRO A 56 -4.76 0.08 -25.34
CA PRO A 56 -3.88 1.23 -25.25
C PRO A 56 -2.43 0.84 -25.56
N SER A 57 -1.71 1.74 -26.25
CA SER A 57 -0.28 1.57 -26.53
C SER A 57 0.55 1.88 -25.28
N VAL A 58 1.61 1.11 -25.08
CA VAL A 58 2.61 1.39 -24.03
C VAL A 58 3.43 2.60 -24.46
N LYS A 59 3.55 3.59 -23.55
CA LYS A 59 4.27 4.87 -23.82
C LYS A 59 5.57 4.98 -23.00
N VAL A 60 5.97 3.93 -22.32
CA VAL A 60 7.14 3.92 -21.41
C VAL A 60 8.12 2.85 -21.89
N PRO A 61 9.44 3.14 -21.96
CA PRO A 61 10.44 2.14 -22.29
C PRO A 61 10.52 1.06 -21.21
N GLY A 62 10.94 -0.15 -21.59
CA GLY A 62 11.06 -1.26 -20.64
C GLY A 62 12.10 -1.02 -19.54
N LEU A 63 13.13 -0.23 -19.81
CA LEU A 63 14.16 0.19 -18.87
C LEU A 63 14.60 1.61 -19.22
N THR A 64 14.73 2.48 -18.20
CA THR A 64 15.21 3.85 -18.36
C THR A 64 16.65 3.99 -17.88
N GLU A 65 17.32 5.05 -18.28
CA GLU A 65 18.66 5.42 -17.80
C GLU A 65 18.69 5.63 -16.29
N LEU A 66 17.55 5.98 -15.69
CA LEU A 66 17.42 6.16 -14.23
C LEU A 66 17.68 4.88 -13.44
N ALA A 67 17.49 3.72 -14.07
CA ALA A 67 17.79 2.43 -13.45
C ALA A 67 19.29 2.25 -13.13
N SER A 68 20.18 2.87 -13.89
CA SER A 68 21.63 2.81 -13.73
C SER A 68 22.20 3.99 -12.92
N THR A 69 21.52 5.13 -12.93
CA THR A 69 22.00 6.36 -12.26
C THR A 69 21.51 6.51 -10.82
N SER A 70 20.52 5.74 -10.42
CA SER A 70 19.88 5.83 -9.08
C SER A 70 19.22 7.20 -8.78
N THR A 71 18.96 8.00 -9.82
CA THR A 71 18.45 9.38 -9.71
C THR A 71 16.97 9.50 -10.06
N GLY A 72 16.20 8.44 -9.83
CA GLY A 72 14.77 8.44 -10.10
C GLY A 72 14.04 9.62 -9.44
N PRO A 73 13.15 10.29 -10.17
CA PRO A 73 12.51 11.52 -9.68
C PRO A 73 11.50 11.28 -8.57
N THR A 74 10.87 10.11 -8.54
CA THR A 74 9.87 9.76 -7.52
C THR A 74 10.48 8.94 -6.40
N PHE A 75 11.52 8.17 -6.69
CA PHE A 75 12.18 7.28 -5.75
C PHE A 75 13.67 7.20 -6.05
N SER A 76 14.51 7.72 -5.15
CA SER A 76 15.96 7.67 -5.31
C SER A 76 16.52 6.36 -4.76
N GLY A 77 17.30 5.66 -5.56
CA GLY A 77 17.96 4.43 -5.18
C GLY A 77 18.26 3.53 -6.37
N ASN A 78 19.03 2.48 -6.14
CA ASN A 78 19.38 1.51 -7.17
C ASN A 78 18.15 0.69 -7.57
N LEU A 79 18.10 0.22 -8.82
CA LEU A 79 17.03 -0.65 -9.29
C LEU A 79 16.81 -1.84 -8.32
N PHE A 80 17.90 -2.55 -7.97
CA PHE A 80 17.88 -3.47 -6.84
C PHE A 80 18.48 -2.76 -5.61
N PRO A 81 17.80 -2.73 -4.47
CA PRO A 81 16.55 -3.43 -4.12
C PRO A 81 15.27 -2.61 -4.33
N PHE A 82 15.35 -1.31 -4.69
CA PHE A 82 14.23 -0.39 -4.56
C PHE A 82 13.06 -0.64 -5.51
N LEU A 83 13.27 -1.28 -6.67
CA LEU A 83 12.16 -1.73 -7.51
C LEU A 83 11.18 -2.61 -6.72
N PHE A 84 11.71 -3.57 -5.96
CA PHE A 84 10.90 -4.49 -5.17
C PHE A 84 10.25 -3.82 -3.96
N ILE A 85 10.90 -2.77 -3.42
CA ILE A 85 10.33 -1.97 -2.32
C ILE A 85 9.14 -1.15 -2.82
N THR A 86 9.21 -0.57 -4.01
CA THR A 86 8.11 0.27 -4.56
C THR A 86 6.86 -0.53 -4.92
N ILE A 87 6.99 -1.79 -5.34
CA ILE A 87 5.87 -2.67 -5.66
C ILE A 87 5.40 -3.53 -4.48
N ALA A 88 5.91 -3.28 -3.27
CA ALA A 88 5.68 -4.11 -2.09
C ALA A 88 4.19 -4.38 -1.81
N CYS A 89 3.34 -3.36 -1.90
CA CYS A 89 1.93 -3.50 -1.54
C CYS A 89 1.19 -4.47 -2.48
N GLY A 90 1.38 -4.36 -3.79
CA GLY A 90 0.69 -5.21 -4.77
C GLY A 90 1.35 -6.57 -5.00
N ALA A 91 2.65 -6.70 -4.71
CA ALA A 91 3.41 -7.94 -4.92
C ALA A 91 3.55 -8.76 -3.62
N LEU A 92 3.82 -8.09 -2.49
CA LEU A 92 4.13 -8.75 -1.21
C LEU A 92 3.87 -7.78 -0.06
N SER A 93 2.70 -7.86 0.58
CA SER A 93 2.30 -6.95 1.65
C SER A 93 2.27 -7.63 3.02
N GLY A 94 3.14 -7.19 3.92
CA GLY A 94 3.11 -7.60 5.31
C GLY A 94 1.92 -7.05 6.08
N PHE A 95 1.38 -5.90 5.67
CA PHE A 95 0.15 -5.37 6.22
C PHE A 95 -1.02 -6.35 6.03
N HIS A 96 -1.17 -6.93 4.84
CA HIS A 96 -2.16 -7.97 4.60
C HIS A 96 -1.94 -9.21 5.47
N GLY A 97 -0.68 -9.58 5.73
CA GLY A 97 -0.33 -10.63 6.69
C GLY A 97 -0.80 -10.31 8.11
N ALA A 98 -0.64 -9.07 8.56
CA ALA A 98 -1.10 -8.63 9.88
C ALA A 98 -2.65 -8.63 9.97
N VAL A 99 -3.36 -8.17 8.94
CA VAL A 99 -4.83 -8.20 8.90
C VAL A 99 -5.34 -9.63 8.84
N SER A 100 -4.75 -10.49 8.01
CA SER A 100 -5.16 -11.89 7.84
C SER A 100 -4.89 -12.74 9.09
N SER A 101 -3.94 -12.39 9.92
CA SER A 101 -3.68 -13.07 11.20
C SER A 101 -4.44 -12.48 12.37
N GLY A 102 -4.69 -11.17 12.37
CA GLY A 102 -5.27 -10.45 13.51
C GLY A 102 -6.78 -10.26 13.46
N LEU A 103 -7.34 -9.94 12.32
CA LEU A 103 -8.76 -9.58 12.18
C LEU A 103 -9.57 -10.63 11.42
N THR A 104 -9.10 -11.07 10.26
CA THR A 104 -9.83 -11.97 9.37
C THR A 104 -10.25 -13.29 10.03
N PRO A 105 -9.41 -13.97 10.83
CA PRO A 105 -9.80 -15.21 11.50
C PRO A 105 -10.98 -15.05 12.48
N LYS A 106 -11.19 -13.84 13.00
CA LYS A 106 -12.31 -13.51 13.89
C LYS A 106 -13.61 -13.24 13.15
N ALA A 107 -13.54 -13.01 11.83
CA ALA A 107 -14.68 -12.67 10.96
C ALA A 107 -15.12 -13.85 10.08
N VAL A 108 -14.24 -14.82 9.83
CA VAL A 108 -14.54 -16.02 9.01
C VAL A 108 -15.41 -16.97 9.83
N GLU A 109 -16.58 -17.29 9.28
CA GLU A 109 -17.53 -18.17 9.95
C GLU A 109 -17.17 -19.65 9.80
N LYS A 110 -16.72 -20.05 8.61
CA LYS A 110 -16.51 -21.45 8.24
C LYS A 110 -15.10 -21.69 7.70
N GLU A 111 -14.48 -22.77 8.09
CA GLU A 111 -13.10 -23.11 7.74
C GLU A 111 -12.90 -23.30 6.23
N ASN A 112 -13.90 -23.84 5.50
CA ASN A 112 -13.85 -24.00 4.04
C ASN A 112 -13.81 -22.68 3.27
N GLN A 113 -14.16 -21.56 3.90
CA GLN A 113 -14.10 -20.22 3.30
C GLN A 113 -12.67 -19.64 3.32
N ILE A 114 -11.79 -20.14 4.20
CA ILE A 114 -10.44 -19.59 4.42
C ILE A 114 -9.66 -19.49 3.10
N ARG A 115 -9.68 -20.53 2.27
CA ARG A 115 -8.94 -20.52 1.01
C ARG A 115 -9.52 -19.52 0.02
N MET A 116 -10.83 -19.43 -0.09
CA MET A 116 -11.47 -18.46 -1.00
C MET A 116 -11.20 -17.03 -0.53
N ILE A 117 -11.33 -16.75 0.76
CA ILE A 117 -11.12 -15.42 1.32
C ILE A 117 -9.63 -15.05 1.28
N GLY A 118 -8.72 -15.88 1.76
CA GLY A 118 -7.31 -15.57 1.82
C GLY A 118 -6.65 -15.58 0.43
N TYR A 119 -6.66 -16.72 -0.24
CA TYR A 119 -6.01 -16.87 -1.55
C TYR A 119 -6.76 -16.16 -2.68
N GLY A 120 -8.09 -16.21 -2.68
CA GLY A 120 -8.91 -15.52 -3.67
C GLY A 120 -8.73 -13.99 -3.61
N SER A 121 -8.71 -13.40 -2.41
CA SER A 121 -8.45 -11.97 -2.24
C SER A 121 -7.05 -11.58 -2.71
N MET A 122 -6.04 -12.38 -2.42
CA MET A 122 -4.68 -12.17 -2.90
C MET A 122 -4.61 -12.15 -4.44
N LEU A 123 -5.31 -13.05 -5.12
CA LEU A 123 -5.35 -13.06 -6.59
C LEU A 123 -6.01 -11.79 -7.15
N VAL A 124 -7.10 -11.32 -6.52
CA VAL A 124 -7.77 -10.05 -6.92
C VAL A 124 -6.85 -8.85 -6.69
N GLU A 125 -6.12 -8.81 -5.57
CA GLU A 125 -5.12 -7.78 -5.29
C GLU A 125 -4.01 -7.75 -6.35
N SER A 126 -3.41 -8.89 -6.65
CA SER A 126 -2.36 -9.01 -7.67
C SER A 126 -2.87 -8.58 -9.06
N PHE A 127 -4.10 -8.93 -9.38
CA PHE A 127 -4.73 -8.52 -10.64
C PHE A 127 -4.98 -7.01 -10.69
N THR A 128 -5.41 -6.42 -9.59
CA THR A 128 -5.58 -4.96 -9.46
C THR A 128 -4.25 -4.23 -9.65
N ALA A 129 -3.15 -4.76 -9.10
CA ALA A 129 -1.81 -4.20 -9.29
C ALA A 129 -1.37 -4.23 -10.77
N VAL A 130 -1.69 -5.29 -11.51
CA VAL A 130 -1.43 -5.37 -12.97
C VAL A 130 -2.23 -4.31 -13.72
N ILE A 131 -3.52 -4.12 -13.39
CA ILE A 131 -4.35 -3.07 -14.00
C ILE A 131 -3.78 -1.68 -13.72
N ALA A 132 -3.34 -1.43 -12.48
CA ALA A 132 -2.71 -0.16 -12.12
C ALA A 132 -1.40 0.09 -12.87
N LEU A 133 -0.58 -0.95 -13.06
CA LEU A 133 0.62 -0.87 -13.88
C LEU A 133 0.29 -0.53 -15.35
N ILE A 134 -0.70 -1.21 -15.94
CA ILE A 134 -1.15 -0.90 -17.30
C ILE A 134 -1.59 0.56 -17.40
N ALA A 135 -2.41 1.05 -16.45
CA ALA A 135 -2.83 2.44 -16.44
C ALA A 135 -1.64 3.43 -16.38
N ALA A 136 -0.63 3.13 -15.57
CA ALA A 136 0.54 3.99 -15.43
C ALA A 136 1.43 4.03 -16.68
N ILE A 137 1.62 2.89 -17.39
CA ILE A 137 2.52 2.81 -18.54
C ILE A 137 1.89 3.29 -19.85
N THR A 138 0.60 3.56 -19.88
CA THR A 138 -0.11 4.10 -21.04
C THR A 138 -0.17 5.63 -21.08
N ILE A 139 0.18 6.28 -19.97
CA ILE A 139 0.34 7.73 -19.89
C ILE A 139 1.77 8.11 -20.29
N SER A 140 1.93 9.27 -20.93
CA SER A 140 3.24 9.84 -21.24
C SER A 140 4.11 9.91 -19.98
N GLN A 141 5.34 9.41 -20.08
CA GLN A 141 6.29 9.38 -18.97
C GLN A 141 6.58 10.78 -18.42
N GLY A 142 6.66 11.80 -19.30
CA GLY A 142 6.86 13.19 -18.90
C GLY A 142 5.70 13.72 -18.05
N VAL A 143 4.45 13.36 -18.37
CA VAL A 143 3.27 13.69 -17.55
C VAL A 143 3.33 12.95 -16.22
N THR A 144 3.67 11.65 -16.24
CA THR A 144 3.80 10.85 -15.01
C THR A 144 4.85 11.43 -14.07
N PHE A 145 6.01 11.85 -14.57
CA PHE A 145 7.03 12.49 -13.73
C PHE A 145 6.59 13.84 -13.22
N SER A 146 6.02 14.70 -14.08
CA SER A 146 5.50 16.01 -13.67
C SER A 146 4.45 15.91 -12.55
N THR A 147 3.63 14.85 -12.61
CA THR A 147 2.58 14.58 -11.61
C THR A 147 3.18 14.08 -10.29
N ASN A 148 4.13 13.15 -10.34
CA ASN A 148 4.59 12.43 -9.14
C ASN A 148 5.84 13.03 -8.47
N MET A 149 6.54 13.97 -9.09
CA MET A 149 7.59 14.75 -8.44
C MET A 149 6.99 15.69 -7.39
N SER A 150 7.65 15.81 -6.24
CA SER A 150 7.31 16.83 -5.26
C SER A 150 7.69 18.24 -5.75
N ALA A 151 7.05 19.27 -5.19
CA ALA A 151 7.37 20.66 -5.50
C ALA A 151 8.86 21.00 -5.24
N SER A 152 9.47 20.42 -4.22
CA SER A 152 10.89 20.60 -3.91
C SER A 152 11.80 19.90 -4.96
N GLN A 153 11.43 18.73 -5.44
CA GLN A 153 12.17 18.04 -6.51
C GLN A 153 12.09 18.81 -7.83
N ILE A 154 10.89 19.29 -8.19
CA ILE A 154 10.69 20.16 -9.37
C ILE A 154 11.52 21.42 -9.22
N SER A 155 11.47 22.11 -8.08
CA SER A 155 12.24 23.33 -7.82
C SER A 155 13.74 23.09 -7.93
N THR A 156 14.24 21.99 -7.40
CA THR A 156 15.67 21.64 -7.47
C THR A 156 16.11 21.33 -8.92
N ALA A 157 15.30 20.57 -9.66
CA ALA A 157 15.64 20.17 -11.02
C ALA A 157 15.47 21.29 -12.04
N SER A 158 14.45 22.14 -11.88
CA SER A 158 14.16 23.24 -12.81
C SER A 158 14.93 24.53 -12.51
N GLY A 159 15.44 24.68 -11.28
CA GLY A 159 16.00 25.95 -10.77
C GLY A 159 14.93 27.02 -10.48
N VAL A 160 13.64 26.69 -10.55
CA VAL A 160 12.51 27.59 -10.27
C VAL A 160 11.88 27.19 -8.95
N THR A 161 11.84 28.11 -8.00
CA THR A 161 11.23 27.85 -6.68
C THR A 161 9.70 27.83 -6.80
N LEU A 162 9.09 26.68 -6.54
CA LEU A 162 7.65 26.54 -6.42
C LEU A 162 7.21 26.81 -4.98
N THR A 163 6.21 27.65 -4.83
CA THR A 163 5.57 28.00 -3.54
C THR A 163 4.10 27.62 -3.55
N ALA A 164 3.46 27.69 -2.40
CA ALA A 164 2.02 27.45 -2.30
C ALA A 164 1.16 28.47 -3.09
N THR A 165 1.75 29.61 -3.49
CA THR A 165 1.11 30.69 -4.24
C THR A 165 1.46 30.64 -5.74
N SER A 166 2.31 29.70 -6.19
CA SER A 166 2.66 29.55 -7.60
C SER A 166 1.43 29.20 -8.44
N THR A 167 1.26 29.90 -9.55
CA THR A 167 0.15 29.68 -10.48
C THR A 167 0.27 28.33 -11.18
N PRO A 168 -0.85 27.75 -11.68
CA PRO A 168 -0.79 26.52 -12.48
C PRO A 168 0.15 26.61 -13.68
N ASP A 169 0.26 27.79 -14.31
CA ASP A 169 1.17 28.03 -15.42
C ASP A 169 2.63 27.95 -15.00
N GLU A 170 3.01 28.61 -13.92
CA GLU A 170 4.36 28.55 -13.34
C GLU A 170 4.74 27.13 -12.93
N GLN A 171 3.78 26.39 -12.34
CA GLN A 171 3.97 25.00 -11.97
C GLN A 171 4.22 24.11 -13.20
N ALA A 172 3.43 24.29 -14.27
CA ALA A 172 3.58 23.53 -15.49
C ALA A 172 4.91 23.80 -16.18
N GLU A 173 5.32 25.08 -16.31
CA GLU A 173 6.61 25.44 -16.89
C GLU A 173 7.81 24.90 -16.08
N ALA A 174 7.75 24.98 -14.77
CA ALA A 174 8.79 24.44 -13.89
C ALA A 174 8.87 22.92 -14.01
N ALA A 175 7.73 22.22 -14.06
CA ALA A 175 7.70 20.76 -14.21
C ALA A 175 8.30 20.31 -15.55
N VAL A 176 8.00 21.00 -16.64
CA VAL A 176 8.60 20.70 -17.97
C VAL A 176 10.12 20.89 -17.93
N LYS A 177 10.62 22.01 -17.39
CA LYS A 177 12.07 22.23 -17.22
C LYS A 177 12.72 21.14 -16.38
N ALA A 178 12.04 20.67 -15.33
CA ALA A 178 12.53 19.59 -14.48
C ALA A 178 12.62 18.26 -15.27
N VAL A 179 11.59 17.94 -16.06
CA VAL A 179 11.56 16.73 -16.92
C VAL A 179 12.65 16.80 -17.99
N ASP A 180 12.81 17.93 -18.68
CA ASP A 180 13.84 18.12 -19.72
C ASP A 180 15.25 17.97 -19.16
N SER A 181 15.47 18.36 -17.90
CA SER A 181 16.77 18.23 -17.24
C SER A 181 17.19 16.78 -16.96
N MET A 182 16.25 15.82 -16.94
CA MET A 182 16.53 14.42 -16.57
C MET A 182 17.29 13.63 -17.61
N LYS A 183 17.32 14.04 -18.87
CA LYS A 183 17.98 13.34 -19.98
C LYS A 183 17.60 11.86 -20.09
N VAL A 184 16.31 11.58 -19.98
CA VAL A 184 15.74 10.25 -20.10
C VAL A 184 15.18 10.07 -21.50
N SER A 185 15.35 8.89 -22.08
CA SER A 185 14.79 8.55 -23.39
C SER A 185 13.34 8.06 -23.28
N ASP A 186 12.54 8.37 -24.27
CA ASP A 186 11.21 7.79 -24.47
C ASP A 186 11.29 6.37 -25.08
N ILE A 187 10.14 5.78 -25.39
CA ILE A 187 10.06 4.43 -25.97
C ILE A 187 10.72 4.35 -27.37
N GLU A 188 10.84 5.46 -28.09
CA GLU A 188 11.43 5.54 -29.42
C GLU A 188 12.94 5.85 -29.35
N GLY A 189 13.48 6.11 -28.17
CA GLY A 189 14.89 6.50 -27.96
C GLY A 189 15.16 7.99 -28.13
N ASN A 190 14.13 8.83 -28.28
CA ASN A 190 14.26 10.28 -28.30
C ASN A 190 14.30 10.83 -26.89
N GLN A 191 14.75 12.09 -26.74
CA GLN A 191 14.61 12.79 -25.45
C GLN A 191 13.14 12.80 -25.02
N MET A 192 12.87 12.30 -23.81
CA MET A 192 11.53 12.28 -23.24
C MET A 192 10.92 13.68 -23.22
N LYS A 193 9.68 13.78 -23.70
CA LYS A 193 8.88 15.01 -23.70
C LYS A 193 7.65 14.83 -22.81
N VAL A 194 7.14 15.96 -22.34
CA VAL A 194 5.81 16.02 -21.71
C VAL A 194 4.78 16.14 -22.83
N THR A 195 4.00 15.08 -23.06
CA THR A 195 2.99 15.03 -24.13
C THR A 195 1.66 14.55 -23.58
N TRP A 196 0.55 15.07 -24.13
CA TRP A 196 -0.80 14.68 -23.77
C TRP A 196 -1.70 14.62 -25.00
N ASP A 197 -2.33 13.47 -25.20
CA ASP A 197 -3.27 13.27 -26.29
C ASP A 197 -4.68 13.66 -25.84
N SER A 198 -5.26 14.65 -26.52
CA SER A 198 -6.57 15.19 -26.24
C SER A 198 -7.30 15.53 -27.53
N VAL A 199 -8.27 16.45 -27.48
CA VAL A 199 -8.98 17.00 -28.61
C VAL A 199 -8.79 18.52 -28.69
N ASP A 200 -8.88 19.08 -29.87
CA ASP A 200 -8.91 20.52 -30.08
C ASP A 200 -10.35 21.09 -29.82
N GLU A 201 -10.50 22.41 -29.95
CA GLU A 201 -11.80 23.11 -29.80
C GLU A 201 -12.85 22.63 -30.80
N ASN A 202 -12.46 21.95 -31.87
CA ASN A 202 -13.36 21.40 -32.89
C ASN A 202 -13.63 19.90 -32.69
N GLY A 203 -13.08 19.29 -31.61
CA GLY A 203 -13.23 17.87 -31.30
C GLY A 203 -12.32 16.95 -32.10
N ASN A 204 -11.29 17.48 -32.81
CA ASN A 204 -10.32 16.68 -33.53
C ASN A 204 -9.18 16.23 -32.59
N ALA A 205 -8.66 15.03 -32.80
CA ALA A 205 -7.51 14.52 -32.04
C ALA A 205 -6.29 15.44 -32.20
N LYS A 206 -5.70 15.83 -31.09
CA LYS A 206 -4.52 16.69 -31.02
C LYS A 206 -3.60 16.27 -29.87
N THR A 207 -2.32 16.16 -30.16
CA THR A 207 -1.28 15.98 -29.13
C THR A 207 -0.76 17.34 -28.69
N TYR A 208 -0.84 17.64 -27.41
CA TYR A 208 -0.26 18.82 -26.80
C TYR A 208 1.12 18.48 -26.25
N GLU A 209 2.05 19.45 -26.25
CA GLU A 209 3.43 19.28 -25.79
C GLU A 209 3.78 20.32 -24.69
N GLY A 210 4.76 19.97 -23.86
CA GLY A 210 5.30 20.84 -22.83
C GLY A 210 4.29 21.29 -21.78
N ALA A 211 4.31 22.58 -21.41
CA ALA A 211 3.40 23.14 -20.41
C ALA A 211 1.93 23.06 -20.81
N ASP A 212 1.65 23.20 -22.11
CA ASP A 212 0.28 23.10 -22.62
C ASP A 212 -0.27 21.68 -22.50
N ALA A 213 0.58 20.65 -22.56
CA ALA A 213 0.17 19.28 -22.29
C ALA A 213 -0.31 19.09 -20.84
N LEU A 214 0.39 19.67 -19.87
CA LEU A 214 0.01 19.59 -18.44
C LEU A 214 -1.27 20.38 -18.15
N LYS A 215 -1.45 21.54 -18.78
CA LYS A 215 -2.66 22.35 -18.64
C LYS A 215 -3.86 21.66 -19.28
N GLN A 216 -3.68 21.10 -20.47
CA GLN A 216 -4.75 20.37 -21.17
C GLN A 216 -5.14 19.12 -20.40
N ALA A 217 -4.16 18.35 -19.87
CA ALA A 217 -4.44 17.20 -19.04
C ALA A 217 -5.23 17.58 -17.78
N ALA A 218 -4.88 18.69 -17.12
CA ALA A 218 -5.63 19.21 -15.97
C ALA A 218 -7.06 19.62 -16.35
N SER A 219 -7.22 20.31 -17.49
CA SER A 219 -8.54 20.70 -18.01
C SER A 219 -9.42 19.49 -18.32
N ASP A 220 -8.88 18.46 -19.00
CA ASP A 220 -9.59 17.27 -19.41
C ASP A 220 -10.15 16.47 -18.21
N ILE A 221 -9.43 16.49 -17.09
CA ILE A 221 -9.86 15.81 -15.86
C ILE A 221 -10.60 16.72 -14.87
N GLY A 222 -10.80 18.00 -15.22
CA GLY A 222 -11.54 18.96 -14.39
C GLY A 222 -10.77 19.44 -13.15
N GLU A 223 -9.44 19.45 -13.20
CA GLU A 223 -8.53 19.93 -12.14
C GLU A 223 -7.83 21.23 -12.52
N ASN A 224 -7.39 21.99 -11.52
CA ASN A 224 -6.62 23.22 -11.77
C ASN A 224 -5.17 22.92 -12.20
N THR A 225 -4.58 21.85 -11.66
CA THR A 225 -3.23 21.40 -11.96
C THR A 225 -3.06 19.93 -11.61
N ILE A 226 -2.25 19.24 -12.39
CA ILE A 226 -1.81 17.86 -12.11
C ILE A 226 -0.37 17.82 -11.57
N VAL A 227 0.32 18.94 -11.55
CA VAL A 227 1.72 19.03 -11.14
C VAL A 227 1.86 18.79 -9.64
N SER A 228 2.87 18.01 -9.28
CA SER A 228 3.17 17.68 -7.86
C SER A 228 2.01 17.02 -7.08
N ARG A 229 1.17 16.24 -7.80
CA ARG A 229 0.15 15.36 -7.21
C ARG A 229 0.75 13.99 -6.95
N THR A 230 1.64 13.93 -5.97
CA THR A 230 2.46 12.76 -5.68
C THR A 230 1.66 11.58 -5.12
N GLY A 231 2.20 10.36 -5.22
CA GLY A 231 1.62 9.15 -4.61
C GLY A 231 0.96 8.18 -5.58
N GLY A 232 0.93 8.50 -6.90
CA GLY A 232 0.45 7.59 -7.95
C GLY A 232 -1.05 7.60 -8.21
N ALA A 233 -1.87 8.05 -7.25
CA ALA A 233 -3.33 8.08 -7.36
C ALA A 233 -3.83 8.84 -8.58
N THR A 234 -3.30 10.05 -8.80
CA THR A 234 -3.65 10.90 -9.95
C THR A 234 -3.29 10.23 -11.27
N THR A 235 -2.10 9.64 -11.38
CA THR A 235 -1.66 8.92 -12.60
C THR A 235 -2.55 7.71 -12.87
N PHE A 236 -2.85 6.93 -11.85
CA PHE A 236 -3.76 5.79 -11.96
C PHE A 236 -5.17 6.23 -12.41
N ALA A 237 -5.71 7.28 -11.78
CA ALA A 237 -7.03 7.79 -12.12
C ALA A 237 -7.11 8.39 -13.53
N MET A 238 -6.04 9.05 -14.02
CA MET A 238 -5.94 9.51 -15.40
C MET A 238 -5.96 8.34 -16.39
N GLY A 239 -5.17 7.28 -16.13
CA GLY A 239 -5.17 6.07 -16.98
C GLY A 239 -6.51 5.36 -16.98
N MET A 240 -7.16 5.23 -15.82
CA MET A 240 -8.52 4.70 -15.74
C MET A 240 -9.52 5.53 -16.55
N ALA A 241 -9.48 6.85 -16.41
CA ALA A 241 -10.37 7.75 -17.13
C ALA A 241 -10.14 7.65 -18.65
N ASP A 242 -8.89 7.52 -19.08
CA ASP A 242 -8.54 7.34 -20.49
C ASP A 242 -9.11 6.04 -21.08
N PHE A 243 -9.06 4.94 -20.34
CA PHE A 243 -9.68 3.68 -20.76
C PHE A 243 -11.20 3.78 -20.83
N LEU A 244 -11.83 4.34 -19.79
CA LEU A 244 -13.28 4.38 -19.67
C LEU A 244 -13.93 5.34 -20.68
N LYS A 245 -13.31 6.48 -20.97
CA LYS A 245 -13.82 7.42 -21.99
C LYS A 245 -13.93 6.77 -23.37
N SER A 246 -13.07 5.80 -23.67
CA SER A 246 -13.03 5.19 -25.00
C SER A 246 -14.32 4.47 -25.39
N TYR A 247 -15.13 4.03 -24.40
CA TYR A 247 -16.38 3.32 -24.65
C TYR A 247 -17.57 3.80 -23.81
N LEU A 248 -17.35 4.69 -22.83
CA LEU A 248 -18.37 5.22 -21.94
C LEU A 248 -18.38 6.75 -21.95
N GLY A 249 -19.00 7.35 -22.93
CA GLY A 249 -19.31 8.78 -22.98
C GLY A 249 -18.31 9.69 -23.69
N GLY A 250 -17.26 9.14 -24.30
CA GLY A 250 -16.28 9.92 -25.05
C GLY A 250 -15.43 10.86 -24.22
N HIS A 251 -14.75 11.81 -24.87
CA HIS A 251 -13.80 12.73 -24.24
C HIS A 251 -14.44 13.57 -23.12
N ASP A 252 -15.65 14.07 -23.32
CA ASP A 252 -16.37 14.91 -22.35
C ASP A 252 -16.64 14.20 -21.01
N SER A 253 -16.60 12.88 -21.00
CA SER A 253 -16.78 12.08 -19.76
C SER A 253 -15.49 11.91 -18.95
N MET A 254 -14.35 12.36 -19.41
CA MET A 254 -13.05 12.08 -18.79
C MET A 254 -12.96 12.63 -17.36
N ALA A 255 -13.43 13.85 -17.12
CA ALA A 255 -13.49 14.43 -15.78
C ALA A 255 -14.34 13.60 -14.80
N PHE A 256 -15.50 13.10 -15.27
CA PHE A 256 -16.36 12.23 -14.47
C PHE A 256 -15.63 10.94 -14.09
N TRP A 257 -14.99 10.26 -15.05
CA TRP A 257 -14.28 9.00 -14.79
C TRP A 257 -13.05 9.18 -13.94
N TYR A 258 -12.35 10.31 -14.07
CA TYR A 258 -11.22 10.65 -13.21
C TYR A 258 -11.66 10.78 -11.75
N HIS A 259 -12.68 11.59 -11.47
CA HIS A 259 -13.18 11.76 -10.09
C HIS A 259 -13.81 10.49 -9.54
N PHE A 260 -14.43 9.67 -10.39
CA PHE A 260 -14.90 8.34 -10.01
C PHE A 260 -13.74 7.43 -9.59
N ALA A 261 -12.64 7.44 -10.34
CA ALA A 261 -11.44 6.67 -10.02
C ALA A 261 -10.78 7.13 -8.71
N ILE A 262 -10.69 8.43 -8.47
CA ILE A 262 -10.20 8.98 -7.19
C ILE A 262 -11.10 8.53 -6.02
N MET A 263 -12.41 8.57 -6.19
CA MET A 263 -13.35 8.07 -5.17
C MET A 263 -13.18 6.56 -4.94
N PHE A 264 -13.03 5.78 -6.00
CA PHE A 264 -12.77 4.36 -5.93
C PHE A 264 -11.49 4.06 -5.11
N GLU A 265 -10.39 4.77 -5.37
CA GLU A 265 -9.15 4.63 -4.63
C GLU A 265 -9.29 5.05 -3.16
N ALA A 266 -9.99 6.15 -2.89
CA ALA A 266 -10.26 6.61 -1.53
C ALA A 266 -10.97 5.55 -0.69
N LEU A 267 -11.86 4.74 -1.27
CA LEU A 267 -12.53 3.64 -0.57
C LEU A 267 -11.58 2.49 -0.19
N PHE A 268 -10.54 2.21 -0.98
CA PHE A 268 -9.49 1.29 -0.59
C PHE A 268 -8.70 1.81 0.60
N ILE A 269 -8.29 3.08 0.55
CA ILE A 269 -7.52 3.73 1.61
C ILE A 269 -8.32 3.72 2.92
N LEU A 270 -9.59 4.11 2.90
CA LEU A 270 -10.45 4.10 4.09
C LEU A 270 -10.56 2.70 4.71
N THR A 271 -10.75 1.66 3.89
CA THR A 271 -10.82 0.28 4.37
C THR A 271 -9.51 -0.15 5.04
N THR A 272 -8.38 0.24 4.46
CA THR A 272 -7.04 -0.04 5.01
C THR A 272 -6.83 0.66 6.34
N VAL A 273 -7.20 1.94 6.45
CA VAL A 273 -7.05 2.73 7.68
C VAL A 273 -7.89 2.16 8.82
N ASP A 274 -9.15 1.78 8.53
CA ASP A 274 -10.06 1.22 9.55
C ASP A 274 -9.58 -0.13 10.08
N ASN A 275 -9.24 -1.04 9.16
CA ASN A 275 -8.79 -2.37 9.54
C ASN A 275 -7.41 -2.32 10.20
N GLY A 276 -6.49 -1.49 9.68
CA GLY A 276 -5.16 -1.30 10.26
C GLY A 276 -5.21 -0.74 11.68
N THR A 277 -6.02 0.28 11.92
CA THR A 277 -6.21 0.86 13.26
C THR A 277 -6.80 -0.16 14.23
N ARG A 278 -7.73 -0.99 13.76
CA ARG A 278 -8.35 -2.04 14.57
C ARG A 278 -7.35 -3.15 14.90
N VAL A 279 -6.54 -3.60 13.94
CA VAL A 279 -5.47 -4.59 14.18
C VAL A 279 -4.44 -4.04 15.15
N ALA A 280 -3.98 -2.80 14.95
CA ALA A 280 -3.04 -2.14 15.85
C ALA A 280 -3.61 -2.03 17.28
N ARG A 281 -4.89 -1.70 17.42
CA ARG A 281 -5.57 -1.69 18.72
C ARG A 281 -5.47 -3.04 19.43
N TYR A 282 -5.76 -4.15 18.73
CA TYR A 282 -5.66 -5.49 19.31
C TYR A 282 -4.23 -5.83 19.70
N GLN A 283 -3.27 -5.56 18.84
CA GLN A 283 -1.85 -5.81 19.13
C GLN A 283 -1.34 -5.00 20.33
N ILE A 284 -1.70 -3.72 20.42
CA ILE A 284 -1.36 -2.86 21.56
C ILE A 284 -2.02 -3.41 22.84
N GLY A 285 -3.28 -3.84 22.76
CA GLY A 285 -3.99 -4.42 23.87
C GLY A 285 -3.31 -5.69 24.40
N GLU A 286 -2.94 -6.60 23.52
CA GLU A 286 -2.20 -7.83 23.85
C GLU A 286 -0.82 -7.51 24.44
N LEU A 287 -0.09 -6.56 23.83
CA LEU A 287 1.22 -6.15 24.32
C LEU A 287 1.15 -5.58 25.74
N LEU A 288 0.22 -4.68 25.98
CA LEU A 288 -0.02 -4.11 27.32
C LEU A 288 -0.49 -5.18 28.32
N GLY A 289 -1.32 -6.12 27.86
CA GLY A 289 -1.82 -7.22 28.68
C GLY A 289 -0.76 -8.19 29.18
N ASN A 290 0.40 -8.24 28.53
CA ASN A 290 1.56 -9.01 29.01
C ASN A 290 2.19 -8.40 30.26
N VAL A 291 1.92 -7.13 30.57
CA VAL A 291 2.37 -6.47 31.79
C VAL A 291 1.41 -6.82 32.93
N ARG A 292 1.94 -7.40 34.03
CA ARG A 292 1.13 -7.94 35.16
C ARG A 292 0.08 -6.95 35.70
N LYS A 293 0.36 -5.65 35.71
CA LYS A 293 -0.56 -4.60 36.18
C LYS A 293 -1.61 -4.20 35.14
N LEU A 294 -1.40 -4.52 33.88
CA LEU A 294 -2.22 -4.08 32.75
C LEU A 294 -2.97 -5.24 32.07
N LYS A 295 -3.08 -6.42 32.72
CA LYS A 295 -3.72 -7.62 32.15
C LYS A 295 -5.11 -7.38 31.55
N LYS A 296 -5.87 -6.41 32.07
CA LYS A 296 -7.20 -6.07 31.56
C LYS A 296 -7.20 -5.55 30.13
N PHE A 297 -6.07 -5.04 29.63
CA PHE A 297 -5.96 -4.58 28.24
C PHE A 297 -5.99 -5.72 27.22
N ALA A 298 -5.63 -6.95 27.62
CA ALA A 298 -5.76 -8.13 26.76
C ALA A 298 -7.21 -8.60 26.58
N ASP A 299 -8.15 -8.11 27.42
CA ASP A 299 -9.56 -8.44 27.28
C ASP A 299 -10.25 -7.55 26.23
N PRO A 300 -10.62 -8.10 25.06
CA PRO A 300 -11.25 -7.33 23.99
C PRO A 300 -12.68 -6.86 24.35
N THR A 301 -13.27 -7.34 25.43
CA THR A 301 -14.60 -6.93 25.89
C THR A 301 -14.55 -5.71 26.80
N TRP A 302 -13.38 -5.39 27.35
CA TRP A 302 -13.20 -4.26 28.25
C TRP A 302 -13.21 -2.91 27.50
N LYS A 303 -14.38 -2.26 27.48
CA LYS A 303 -14.60 -1.01 26.72
C LYS A 303 -13.57 0.10 26.98
N PRO A 304 -13.17 0.44 28.25
CA PRO A 304 -12.17 1.47 28.47
C PRO A 304 -10.81 1.13 27.85
N GLY A 305 -10.39 -0.14 27.94
CA GLY A 305 -9.16 -0.62 27.31
C GLY A 305 -9.20 -0.46 25.79
N ASN A 306 -10.32 -0.81 25.17
CA ASN A 306 -10.53 -0.64 23.74
C ASN A 306 -10.44 0.83 23.29
N ILE A 307 -11.01 1.75 24.05
CA ILE A 307 -10.95 3.19 23.74
C ILE A 307 -9.51 3.69 23.84
N ILE A 308 -8.81 3.34 24.93
CA ILE A 308 -7.43 3.78 25.17
C ILE A 308 -6.48 3.23 24.10
N THR A 309 -6.56 1.94 23.78
CA THR A 309 -5.69 1.34 22.75
C THR A 309 -6.01 1.85 21.36
N THR A 310 -7.28 2.14 21.04
CA THR A 310 -7.66 2.82 19.80
C THR A 310 -7.08 4.23 19.74
N LEU A 311 -7.15 4.99 20.82
CA LEU A 311 -6.59 6.34 20.90
C LEU A 311 -5.07 6.31 20.67
N ILE A 312 -4.37 5.37 21.32
CA ILE A 312 -2.92 5.20 21.11
C ILE A 312 -2.62 4.86 19.65
N ALA A 313 -3.31 3.86 19.07
CA ALA A 313 -3.11 3.47 17.68
C ALA A 313 -3.35 4.64 16.73
N THR A 314 -4.46 5.37 16.92
CA THR A 314 -4.84 6.51 16.07
C THR A 314 -3.88 7.69 16.23
N ALA A 315 -3.41 7.96 17.45
CA ALA A 315 -2.44 9.02 17.72
C ALA A 315 -1.08 8.73 17.08
N LEU A 316 -0.65 7.46 17.09
CA LEU A 316 0.64 7.07 16.49
C LEU A 316 0.65 7.32 14.97
N TRP A 317 -0.26 6.72 14.21
CA TRP A 317 -0.26 6.90 12.75
C TRP A 317 -0.78 8.28 12.33
N GLY A 318 -1.77 8.83 13.04
CA GLY A 318 -2.32 10.16 12.76
C GLY A 318 -1.31 11.28 13.04
N GLY A 319 -0.48 11.11 14.07
CA GLY A 319 0.64 12.01 14.36
C GLY A 319 1.69 12.00 13.24
N LEU A 320 2.08 10.82 12.75
CA LEU A 320 2.99 10.70 11.61
C LEU A 320 2.40 11.34 10.34
N LEU A 321 1.12 11.09 10.05
CA LEU A 321 0.43 11.70 8.92
C LEU A 321 0.38 13.24 9.04
N TRP A 322 0.10 13.75 10.25
CA TRP A 322 0.09 15.19 10.51
C TRP A 322 1.45 15.81 10.23
N VAL A 323 2.52 15.21 10.74
CA VAL A 323 3.89 15.66 10.48
C VAL A 323 4.20 15.66 9.00
N GLY A 324 3.84 14.59 8.27
CA GLY A 324 4.05 14.48 6.83
C GLY A 324 3.27 15.53 6.02
N VAL A 325 2.04 15.86 6.41
CA VAL A 325 1.22 16.89 5.72
C VAL A 325 1.69 18.31 6.04
N CYS A 326 2.27 18.53 7.22
CA CYS A 326 2.83 19.82 7.59
C CYS A 326 4.19 20.10 6.93
N ASP A 327 4.87 19.09 6.40
CA ASP A 327 6.13 19.25 5.69
C ASP A 327 5.88 19.64 4.22
N THR A 328 6.09 20.92 3.92
CA THR A 328 5.92 21.46 2.56
C THR A 328 6.95 20.97 1.56
N ASN A 329 8.05 20.37 2.04
CA ASN A 329 9.09 19.74 1.19
C ASN A 329 8.75 18.33 0.74
N GLY A 330 7.52 17.87 0.94
CA GLY A 330 7.06 16.55 0.52
C GLY A 330 7.32 15.44 1.53
N GLY A 331 7.13 15.73 2.84
CA GLY A 331 7.35 14.79 3.95
C GLY A 331 6.63 13.46 3.80
N ILE A 332 5.45 13.43 3.18
CA ILE A 332 4.76 12.18 2.84
C ILE A 332 5.60 11.34 1.87
N ASN A 333 6.23 11.98 0.86
CA ASN A 333 7.09 11.28 -0.09
C ASN A 333 8.41 10.82 0.54
N ALA A 334 8.93 11.57 1.50
CA ALA A 334 10.11 11.16 2.26
C ALA A 334 9.86 9.87 3.06
N MET A 335 8.63 9.69 3.56
CA MET A 335 8.20 8.49 4.29
C MET A 335 7.92 7.27 3.38
N MET A 336 7.80 7.44 2.05
CA MET A 336 7.46 6.33 1.14
C MET A 336 8.47 5.18 1.17
N PRO A 337 9.80 5.41 1.19
CA PRO A 337 10.77 4.33 1.31
C PRO A 337 10.65 3.53 2.60
N ILE A 338 10.49 4.21 3.74
CA ILE A 338 10.34 3.52 5.04
C ILE A 338 9.03 2.74 5.12
N PHE A 339 7.96 3.24 4.51
CA PHE A 339 6.70 2.52 4.38
C PHE A 339 6.90 1.20 3.61
N GLY A 340 7.51 1.25 2.42
CA GLY A 340 7.76 0.05 1.60
C GLY A 340 8.66 -0.96 2.30
N ILE A 341 9.76 -0.50 2.92
CA ILE A 341 10.69 -1.34 3.68
C ILE A 341 9.98 -2.00 4.87
N SER A 342 9.26 -1.23 5.68
CA SER A 342 8.55 -1.74 6.87
C SER A 342 7.47 -2.75 6.49
N ASN A 343 6.75 -2.52 5.39
CA ASN A 343 5.73 -3.43 4.89
C ASN A 343 6.34 -4.78 4.47
N GLN A 344 7.47 -4.78 3.81
CA GLN A 344 8.18 -6.01 3.44
C GLN A 344 8.85 -6.69 4.64
N LEU A 345 9.42 -5.95 5.60
CA LEU A 345 9.90 -6.54 6.86
C LEU A 345 8.77 -7.30 7.58
N LEU A 346 7.59 -6.74 7.60
CA LEU A 346 6.42 -7.41 8.16
C LEU A 346 6.02 -8.66 7.34
N ALA A 347 6.19 -8.64 6.01
CA ALA A 347 5.99 -9.82 5.16
C ALA A 347 7.01 -10.92 5.45
N ALA A 348 8.28 -10.57 5.65
CA ALA A 348 9.31 -11.51 6.09
C ALA A 348 8.95 -12.19 7.42
N ALA A 349 8.37 -11.42 8.36
CA ALA A 349 7.85 -11.98 9.61
C ALA A 349 6.73 -12.99 9.37
N CYS A 350 5.79 -12.69 8.47
CA CYS A 350 4.72 -13.61 8.11
C CYS A 350 5.26 -14.90 7.48
N PHE A 351 6.22 -14.82 6.55
CA PHE A 351 6.86 -16.01 5.97
C PHE A 351 7.62 -16.83 7.01
N MET A 352 8.30 -16.19 7.95
CA MET A 352 8.96 -16.90 9.03
C MET A 352 7.96 -17.62 9.93
N LEU A 353 6.83 -17.00 10.28
CA LEU A 353 5.76 -17.64 11.03
C LEU A 353 5.20 -18.86 10.28
N VAL A 354 4.90 -18.71 8.99
CA VAL A 354 4.43 -19.82 8.14
C VAL A 354 5.48 -20.95 8.10
N THR A 355 6.77 -20.61 8.01
CA THR A 355 7.86 -21.59 8.04
C THR A 355 7.86 -22.40 9.34
N VAL A 356 7.72 -21.73 10.49
CA VAL A 356 7.60 -22.39 11.81
C VAL A 356 6.35 -23.26 11.87
N CYS A 357 5.21 -22.78 11.35
CA CYS A 357 3.96 -23.54 11.31
C CYS A 357 4.08 -24.82 10.46
N VAL A 358 4.63 -24.70 9.25
CA VAL A 358 4.85 -25.85 8.35
C VAL A 358 5.80 -26.88 8.98
N ALA A 359 6.84 -26.40 9.70
CA ALA A 359 7.73 -27.27 10.46
C ALA A 359 6.99 -28.00 11.60
N LYS A 360 6.14 -27.30 12.36
CA LYS A 360 5.33 -27.88 13.45
C LYS A 360 4.33 -28.91 12.94
N LEU A 361 3.70 -28.66 11.81
CA LEU A 361 2.77 -29.59 11.17
C LEU A 361 3.47 -30.85 10.60
N GLY A 362 4.81 -30.86 10.58
CA GLY A 362 5.57 -32.01 10.10
C GLY A 362 5.73 -32.08 8.57
N TYR A 363 5.29 -31.07 7.85
CA TYR A 363 5.36 -31.01 6.38
C TYR A 363 6.76 -30.63 5.87
N LYS A 364 7.81 -31.32 6.31
CA LYS A 364 9.21 -31.04 5.97
C LYS A 364 9.45 -30.88 4.46
N LYS A 365 8.78 -31.68 3.64
CA LYS A 365 8.91 -31.65 2.18
C LYS A 365 8.47 -30.33 1.56
N TYR A 366 7.63 -29.56 2.24
CA TYR A 366 7.06 -28.30 1.76
C TYR A 366 7.67 -27.06 2.40
N LEU A 367 8.67 -27.21 3.25
CA LEU A 367 9.36 -26.06 3.91
C LEU A 367 9.95 -25.07 2.91
N TRP A 368 10.38 -25.53 1.74
CA TRP A 368 10.93 -24.67 0.72
C TRP A 368 9.93 -23.62 0.20
N ILE A 369 8.62 -23.90 0.27
CA ILE A 369 7.56 -23.00 -0.21
C ILE A 369 7.60 -21.63 0.52
N PRO A 370 7.57 -21.56 1.86
CA PRO A 370 7.72 -20.28 2.56
C PRO A 370 9.19 -19.81 2.67
N VAL A 371 10.18 -20.70 2.65
CA VAL A 371 11.59 -20.33 2.83
C VAL A 371 12.17 -19.60 1.62
N VAL A 372 11.85 -20.02 0.40
CA VAL A 372 12.38 -19.36 -0.81
C VAL A 372 11.95 -17.88 -0.89
N PRO A 373 10.66 -17.54 -0.81
CA PRO A 373 10.26 -16.14 -0.79
C PRO A 373 10.76 -15.38 0.45
N LEU A 374 10.88 -16.05 1.61
CA LEU A 374 11.46 -15.45 2.80
C LEU A 374 12.90 -14.99 2.57
N VAL A 375 13.74 -15.86 2.00
CA VAL A 375 15.17 -15.53 1.73
C VAL A 375 15.26 -14.37 0.74
N TRP A 376 14.45 -14.38 -0.30
CA TRP A 376 14.39 -13.31 -1.27
C TRP A 376 13.96 -11.98 -0.64
N ASP A 377 12.87 -11.98 0.10
CA ASP A 377 12.32 -10.81 0.76
C ASP A 377 13.28 -10.21 1.79
N VAL A 378 13.91 -11.06 2.61
CA VAL A 378 14.97 -10.64 3.55
C VAL A 378 16.15 -10.01 2.80
N ALA A 379 16.62 -10.62 1.71
CA ALA A 379 17.75 -10.08 0.94
C ALA A 379 17.42 -8.69 0.37
N VAL A 380 16.25 -8.54 -0.24
CA VAL A 380 15.77 -7.25 -0.79
C VAL A 380 15.65 -6.20 0.31
N THR A 381 14.92 -6.55 1.37
CA THR A 381 14.50 -5.58 2.38
C THR A 381 15.66 -5.13 3.27
N PHE A 382 16.50 -6.07 3.71
CA PHE A 382 17.67 -5.72 4.50
C PHE A 382 18.70 -4.93 3.68
N THR A 383 18.84 -5.21 2.38
CA THR A 383 19.72 -4.42 1.50
C THR A 383 19.18 -3.00 1.35
N ALA A 384 17.86 -2.84 1.14
CA ALA A 384 17.23 -1.53 1.04
C ALA A 384 17.39 -0.72 2.32
N ASP A 385 17.09 -1.33 3.45
CA ASP A 385 17.12 -0.69 4.76
C ASP A 385 18.56 -0.30 5.13
N PHE A 386 19.52 -1.18 4.89
CA PHE A 386 20.93 -0.90 5.09
C PHE A 386 21.42 0.31 4.27
N GLN A 387 21.02 0.40 2.99
CA GLN A 387 21.35 1.55 2.14
C GLN A 387 20.70 2.85 2.63
N LYS A 388 19.51 2.77 3.24
CA LYS A 388 18.83 3.92 3.84
C LYS A 388 19.38 4.30 5.23
N ILE A 389 20.10 3.41 5.90
CA ILE A 389 20.79 3.70 7.17
C ILE A 389 22.20 4.23 6.95
N VAL A 390 23.00 3.60 6.07
CA VAL A 390 24.46 3.84 6.00
C VAL A 390 24.93 4.42 4.66
N GLY A 391 24.14 4.31 3.58
CA GLY A 391 24.56 4.73 2.23
C GLY A 391 24.58 6.26 2.01
N PRO A 392 25.05 6.72 0.85
CA PRO A 392 25.04 8.13 0.47
C PRO A 392 23.62 8.70 0.32
N ILE A 393 22.63 7.84 0.09
CA ILE A 393 21.21 8.15 0.05
C ILE A 393 20.51 7.85 1.37
N SER A 394 21.29 7.73 2.47
CA SER A 394 20.75 7.40 3.79
C SER A 394 20.01 8.57 4.42
N TYR A 395 19.10 8.23 5.33
CA TYR A 395 18.40 9.22 6.14
C TYR A 395 19.37 10.07 6.96
N PHE A 396 20.43 9.46 7.52
CA PHE A 396 21.43 10.19 8.29
C PHE A 396 22.31 11.10 7.42
N ALA A 397 22.65 10.72 6.19
CA ALA A 397 23.34 11.59 5.25
C ALA A 397 22.44 12.78 4.84
N THR A 398 21.16 12.54 4.64
CA THR A 398 20.16 13.58 4.39
C THR A 398 20.03 14.54 5.58
N ALA A 399 19.97 14.00 6.80
CA ALA A 399 19.95 14.81 8.02
C ALA A 399 21.22 15.68 8.14
N SER A 400 22.40 15.12 7.91
CA SER A 400 23.67 15.86 7.94
C SER A 400 23.70 16.98 6.91
N LYS A 401 23.15 16.77 5.71
CA LYS A 401 23.02 17.79 4.67
C LYS A 401 22.13 18.97 5.12
N TYR A 402 20.96 18.68 5.67
CA TYR A 402 20.07 19.73 6.17
C TYR A 402 20.65 20.44 7.39
N GLN A 403 21.33 19.72 8.29
CA GLN A 403 22.04 20.33 9.41
C GLN A 403 23.10 21.34 8.91
N ALA A 404 23.92 20.95 7.95
CA ALA A 404 24.93 21.83 7.38
C ALA A 404 24.34 23.08 6.70
N LEU A 405 23.18 22.94 6.04
CA LEU A 405 22.46 24.07 5.43
C LEU A 405 21.93 25.05 6.50
N ILE A 406 21.44 24.53 7.63
CA ILE A 406 20.95 25.33 8.76
C ILE A 406 22.12 26.05 9.44
N ASP A 407 23.23 25.33 9.71
CA ASP A 407 24.41 25.87 10.36
C ASP A 407 25.14 26.93 9.50
N GLY A 408 25.00 26.84 8.18
CA GLY A 408 25.50 27.84 7.23
C GLY A 408 24.82 29.20 7.32
N GLY A 409 23.72 29.34 8.05
CA GLY A 409 23.06 30.60 8.37
C GLY A 409 22.48 31.38 7.17
N THR A 410 22.38 30.75 6.00
CA THR A 410 21.89 31.39 4.77
C THR A 410 20.38 31.25 4.56
N LEU A 411 19.73 30.38 5.37
CA LEU A 411 18.29 30.12 5.28
C LEU A 411 17.52 31.00 6.25
N GLU A 412 16.51 31.69 5.74
CA GLU A 412 15.61 32.54 6.54
C GLU A 412 14.13 32.22 6.30
N GLY A 413 13.26 32.62 7.18
CA GLY A 413 11.80 32.52 7.03
C GLY A 413 11.33 31.08 6.83
N GLU A 414 10.52 30.87 5.80
CA GLU A 414 9.90 29.59 5.48
C GLU A 414 10.93 28.52 5.07
N ALA A 415 12.01 28.91 4.40
CA ALA A 415 13.07 27.98 3.98
C ALA A 415 13.79 27.36 5.20
N LEU A 416 14.01 28.14 6.28
CA LEU A 416 14.60 27.64 7.51
C LEU A 416 13.64 26.68 8.25
N VAL A 417 12.34 26.99 8.28
CA VAL A 417 11.32 26.11 8.88
C VAL A 417 11.28 24.78 8.15
N ASN A 418 11.27 24.81 6.82
CA ASN A 418 11.23 23.63 5.98
C ASN A 418 12.50 22.77 6.13
N ALA A 419 13.69 23.39 6.20
CA ALA A 419 14.94 22.68 6.43
C ALA A 419 14.97 21.98 7.81
N LYS A 420 14.45 22.61 8.85
CA LYS A 420 14.33 22.01 10.19
C LYS A 420 13.33 20.85 10.21
N ALA A 421 12.21 20.97 9.51
CA ALA A 421 11.25 19.87 9.37
C ALA A 421 11.87 18.67 8.65
N ALA A 422 12.55 18.89 7.52
CA ALA A 422 13.24 17.87 6.77
C ALA A 422 14.36 17.18 7.57
N LEU A 423 15.10 17.93 8.38
CA LEU A 423 16.10 17.40 9.31
C LEU A 423 15.46 16.48 10.36
N SER A 424 14.37 16.92 10.98
CA SER A 424 13.64 16.13 11.98
C SER A 424 13.07 14.83 11.38
N ASN A 425 12.47 14.92 10.20
CA ASN A 425 11.92 13.76 9.49
C ASN A 425 13.01 12.75 9.12
N ALA A 426 14.16 13.22 8.61
CA ALA A 426 15.27 12.37 8.27
C ALA A 426 15.84 11.62 9.49
N TYR A 427 15.95 12.27 10.64
CA TYR A 427 16.34 11.57 11.88
C TYR A 427 15.29 10.56 12.35
N LEU A 428 14.01 10.94 12.29
CA LEU A 428 12.92 10.04 12.67
C LEU A 428 12.93 8.77 11.81
N ASP A 429 12.99 8.93 10.48
CA ASP A 429 13.01 7.82 9.53
C ASP A 429 14.26 6.95 9.72
N GLY A 430 15.42 7.55 9.96
CA GLY A 430 16.65 6.83 10.23
C GLY A 430 16.59 5.99 11.50
N VAL A 431 16.06 6.55 12.59
CA VAL A 431 15.89 5.83 13.87
C VAL A 431 14.86 4.70 13.74
N LEU A 432 13.74 4.95 13.06
CA LEU A 432 12.72 3.93 12.82
C LEU A 432 13.26 2.79 11.95
N SER A 433 14.04 3.08 10.89
CA SER A 433 14.69 2.09 10.06
C SER A 433 15.61 1.18 10.89
N VAL A 434 16.50 1.75 11.70
CA VAL A 434 17.39 0.97 12.58
C VAL A 434 16.57 0.10 13.54
N PHE A 435 15.53 0.65 14.15
CA PHE A 435 14.66 -0.07 15.07
C PHE A 435 13.98 -1.27 14.38
N PHE A 436 13.38 -1.07 13.20
CA PHE A 436 12.70 -2.12 12.47
C PHE A 436 13.66 -3.21 11.99
N MET A 437 14.85 -2.84 11.50
CA MET A 437 15.87 -3.79 11.06
C MET A 437 16.35 -4.67 12.22
N VAL A 438 16.61 -4.08 13.38
CA VAL A 438 17.05 -4.84 14.57
C VAL A 438 15.94 -5.76 15.06
N MET A 439 14.70 -5.26 15.18
CA MET A 439 13.56 -6.06 15.61
C MET A 439 13.32 -7.26 14.70
N MET A 440 13.37 -7.03 13.38
CA MET A 440 13.23 -8.10 12.39
C MET A 440 14.40 -9.09 12.46
N GLY A 441 15.62 -8.62 12.61
CA GLY A 441 16.79 -9.49 12.81
C GLY A 441 16.62 -10.44 13.97
N VAL A 442 16.20 -9.91 15.14
CA VAL A 442 15.90 -10.73 16.33
C VAL A 442 14.77 -11.74 16.03
N PHE A 443 13.70 -11.30 15.38
CA PHE A 443 12.56 -12.17 15.04
C PHE A 443 12.98 -13.33 14.12
N LEU A 444 13.80 -13.06 13.10
CA LEU A 444 14.32 -14.07 12.18
C LEU A 444 15.22 -15.08 12.92
N VAL A 445 16.13 -14.61 13.77
CA VAL A 445 16.99 -15.49 14.56
C VAL A 445 16.17 -16.43 15.46
N VAL A 446 15.17 -15.89 16.14
CA VAL A 446 14.28 -16.69 17.00
C VAL A 446 13.48 -17.69 16.16
N GLY A 447 12.94 -17.26 15.00
CA GLY A 447 12.18 -18.10 14.08
C GLY A 447 13.02 -19.27 13.51
N ILE A 448 14.24 -18.98 13.07
CA ILE A 448 15.19 -19.98 12.59
C ILE A 448 15.52 -20.97 13.71
N TYR A 449 15.85 -20.46 14.91
CA TYR A 449 16.13 -21.31 16.06
C TYR A 449 14.96 -22.25 16.38
N GLN A 450 13.72 -21.74 16.40
CA GLN A 450 12.54 -22.55 16.64
C GLN A 450 12.32 -23.60 15.55
N THR A 451 12.48 -23.22 14.29
CA THR A 451 12.35 -24.14 13.15
C THR A 451 13.36 -25.29 13.25
N VAL A 452 14.65 -24.97 13.48
CA VAL A 452 15.72 -25.97 13.64
C VAL A 452 15.45 -26.89 14.85
N LYS A 453 15.03 -26.32 15.98
CA LYS A 453 14.68 -27.06 17.19
C LYS A 453 13.52 -28.05 16.96
N ILE A 454 12.49 -27.65 16.24
CA ILE A 454 11.35 -28.51 15.90
C ILE A 454 11.83 -29.65 14.99
N LEU A 455 12.59 -29.35 13.95
CA LEU A 455 13.09 -30.35 13.00
C LEU A 455 14.04 -31.34 13.66
N ALA A 456 14.91 -30.88 14.57
CA ALA A 456 15.87 -31.73 15.27
C ALA A 456 15.21 -32.63 16.34
N LYS A 457 14.21 -32.13 17.06
CA LYS A 457 13.55 -32.89 18.13
C LYS A 457 12.47 -33.85 17.62
N GLY A 458 12.06 -33.75 16.35
CA GLY A 458 11.00 -34.61 15.76
C GLY A 458 9.65 -34.47 16.45
N LYS A 459 9.43 -33.38 17.22
CA LYS A 459 8.15 -33.09 17.85
C LYS A 459 7.25 -32.39 16.85
N PHE A 460 6.50 -33.19 16.12
CA PHE A 460 5.49 -32.75 15.16
C PHE A 460 4.11 -32.89 15.82
N GLY A 461 3.22 -32.05 15.43
CA GLY A 461 1.85 -31.96 15.91
C GLY A 461 1.59 -30.59 16.54
N VAL A 462 0.54 -29.97 16.09
CA VAL A 462 -0.08 -28.83 16.76
C VAL A 462 -1.02 -29.48 17.77
N GLU A 463 -0.94 -29.12 19.04
CA GLU A 463 -2.05 -29.37 19.96
C GLU A 463 -3.21 -28.53 19.45
N THR A 464 -4.06 -29.15 18.65
CA THR A 464 -5.30 -28.54 18.21
C THR A 464 -6.23 -28.51 19.41
N THR A 465 -6.57 -27.31 19.85
CA THR A 465 -7.80 -27.12 20.61
C THR A 465 -8.94 -27.68 19.75
N SER A 466 -9.91 -28.37 20.35
CA SER A 466 -11.02 -29.05 19.70
C SER A 466 -11.44 -28.33 18.40
N GLU A 467 -11.03 -28.89 17.25
CA GLU A 467 -11.45 -28.35 15.95
C GLU A 467 -12.96 -28.56 15.84
N GLU A 468 -13.68 -27.47 15.67
CA GLU A 468 -15.06 -27.58 15.26
C GLU A 468 -15.11 -28.17 13.85
N PRO A 469 -16.15 -28.96 13.56
CA PRO A 469 -16.30 -29.60 12.29
C PRO A 469 -16.25 -28.63 11.13
N PHE A 470 -15.54 -29.02 10.10
CA PHE A 470 -15.52 -28.34 8.82
C PHE A 470 -16.95 -28.31 8.22
N VAL A 471 -17.63 -27.18 8.32
CA VAL A 471 -18.98 -26.99 7.81
C VAL A 471 -18.94 -26.34 6.44
N GLU A 472 -19.65 -26.90 5.46
CA GLU A 472 -19.74 -26.34 4.11
C GLU A 472 -20.49 -25.00 4.12
N SER A 473 -19.96 -24.02 3.40
CA SER A 473 -20.65 -22.76 3.18
C SER A 473 -21.78 -22.94 2.18
N GLU A 474 -22.99 -22.56 2.53
CA GLU A 474 -24.17 -22.70 1.66
C GLU A 474 -24.21 -21.67 0.52
N TRP A 475 -23.44 -20.57 0.60
CA TRP A 475 -23.63 -19.45 -0.29
C TRP A 475 -22.48 -19.14 -1.23
N PHE A 476 -21.39 -18.53 -0.86
CA PHE A 476 -20.47 -17.86 -1.78
C PHE A 476 -19.22 -18.67 -2.17
N ALA A 477 -18.90 -19.72 -1.50
CA ALA A 477 -17.80 -20.60 -1.84
C ALA A 477 -18.25 -22.04 -1.69
N PRO A 478 -19.08 -22.55 -2.62
CA PRO A 478 -19.41 -23.97 -2.62
C PRO A 478 -18.10 -24.73 -2.68
N SER A 479 -17.86 -25.62 -1.74
CA SER A 479 -16.66 -26.44 -1.66
C SER A 479 -16.40 -27.20 -2.97
N SER A 480 -17.46 -27.43 -3.76
CA SER A 480 -17.40 -28.05 -5.09
C SER A 480 -16.60 -27.25 -6.11
N LEU A 481 -16.56 -25.93 -6.04
CA LEU A 481 -15.87 -25.07 -7.01
C LEU A 481 -14.38 -24.87 -6.68
N VAL A 482 -14.05 -24.75 -5.41
CA VAL A 482 -12.71 -24.37 -4.96
C VAL A 482 -12.01 -25.43 -4.11
N ALA A 483 -12.73 -26.46 -3.62
CA ALA A 483 -12.17 -27.51 -2.77
C ALA A 483 -11.28 -28.48 -3.57
N THR A 484 -10.09 -28.77 -3.05
CA THR A 484 -9.22 -29.82 -3.57
C THR A 484 -9.84 -31.21 -3.37
N LYS A 485 -9.30 -32.21 -4.05
CA LYS A 485 -9.75 -33.61 -3.86
C LYS A 485 -9.59 -34.09 -2.41
N LEU A 486 -8.56 -33.62 -1.73
CA LEU A 486 -8.30 -33.97 -0.33
C LEU A 486 -9.34 -33.31 0.59
N GLU A 487 -9.63 -32.05 0.40
CA GLU A 487 -10.65 -31.32 1.19
C GLU A 487 -12.05 -31.96 1.00
N LYS A 488 -12.41 -32.34 -0.23
CA LYS A 488 -13.66 -33.06 -0.51
C LYS A 488 -13.73 -34.41 0.19
N LYS A 489 -12.60 -35.09 0.32
CA LYS A 489 -12.52 -36.38 1.03
C LYS A 489 -12.73 -36.16 2.53
N VAL A 490 -11.99 -35.23 3.13
CA VAL A 490 -12.11 -34.89 4.56
C VAL A 490 -13.52 -34.45 4.91
N GLN A 491 -14.14 -33.62 4.05
CA GLN A 491 -15.51 -33.17 4.22
C GLN A 491 -16.52 -34.32 4.23
N ARG A 492 -16.36 -35.31 3.32
CA ARG A 492 -17.23 -36.51 3.28
C ARG A 492 -17.06 -37.37 4.53
N GLU A 493 -15.83 -37.60 4.97
CA GLU A 493 -15.52 -38.35 6.18
C GLU A 493 -16.10 -37.67 7.42
N TYR A 494 -16.06 -36.33 7.44
CA TYR A 494 -16.59 -35.54 8.53
C TYR A 494 -18.13 -35.54 8.55
N ALA A 495 -18.78 -35.37 7.39
CA ALA A 495 -20.24 -35.44 7.27
C ALA A 495 -20.77 -36.82 7.70
N ALA A 496 -20.08 -37.89 7.36
CA ALA A 496 -20.42 -39.24 7.82
C ALA A 496 -20.33 -39.36 9.35
N LYS A 497 -19.25 -38.86 9.93
CA LYS A 497 -19.03 -38.89 11.39
C LYS A 497 -20.02 -38.01 12.17
N SER A 498 -20.37 -36.85 11.64
CA SER A 498 -21.39 -35.95 12.24
C SER A 498 -22.77 -36.60 12.22
N TYR A 499 -23.09 -37.29 11.13
CA TYR A 499 -24.34 -38.04 10.99
C TYR A 499 -24.44 -39.19 11.99
N GLU A 500 -23.35 -39.95 12.19
CA GLU A 500 -23.31 -41.03 13.21
C GLU A 500 -23.43 -40.48 14.64
N LEU A 501 -22.82 -39.33 14.92
CA LEU A 501 -22.93 -38.68 16.24
C LEU A 501 -24.35 -38.19 16.50
N ALA A 502 -24.98 -37.55 15.53
CA ALA A 502 -26.37 -37.10 15.64
C ALA A 502 -27.36 -38.26 15.83
N GLN A 503 -27.13 -39.39 15.13
CA GLN A 503 -27.95 -40.62 15.37
C GLN A 503 -27.75 -41.18 16.77
N LYS A 504 -26.53 -41.18 17.31
CA LYS A 504 -26.27 -41.65 18.69
C LYS A 504 -26.90 -40.74 19.74
N GLU A 505 -26.89 -39.44 19.54
CA GLU A 505 -27.55 -38.46 20.40
C GLU A 505 -29.09 -38.62 20.37
N GLN A 506 -29.67 -38.84 19.20
CA GLN A 506 -31.09 -39.11 19.04
C GLN A 506 -31.51 -40.48 19.64
N ALA A 507 -30.61 -41.45 19.64
CA ALA A 507 -30.88 -42.75 20.23
C ALA A 507 -30.69 -42.78 21.78
N ALA A 508 -30.00 -41.77 22.31
CA ALA A 508 -29.76 -41.61 23.75
C ALA A 508 -30.77 -40.68 24.45
N ALA A 509 -31.56 -39.90 23.67
CA ALA A 509 -32.69 -39.08 24.14
C ALA A 509 -34.01 -39.82 24.05
#